data_9d01417dce97282c41606f3f750de0a7
#
_entry.id   9d01417dce97282c41606f3f750de0a7
#
_cell.length_a   1.000
_cell.length_b   1.000
_cell.length_c   1.000
_cell.angle_alpha   90.00
_cell.angle_beta   90.00
_cell.angle_gamma   90.00
#
_symmetry.space_group_name_H-M   'P 1'
#
loop_
_entity.id
_entity.type
_entity.pdbx_description
1 polymer ?
#
loop_
_entity_poly.entity_id
_entity_poly.type
_entity_poly.pdbx_seq_one_letter_code
_entity_poly.pdbx_strand_id
1 'polypeptide(L)'
;MTLFETNVIDYLRNGKYNFLDRYQANLSTDDMKEIYRKSFYADAYFASTNAVTENGELYNVDGNGNRVAAMLYGPDKVILVVGVNKIVKDINEAINRNKEICAPANTKRLSCKTPCASTGQCMDCSSPGRICCEYTLIKRQRTAGRMHVIFLNENFGY
;
A
#
# COMPACT_ATOMS: atom_id res chain seq x y z
N MET A 1 -6.27 -4.20 -0.87
CA MET A 1 -7.01 -4.90 -1.94
C MET A 1 -6.13 -5.99 -2.55
N THR A 2 -5.07 -5.69 -3.27
CA THR A 2 -4.25 -6.71 -3.97
C THR A 2 -3.97 -7.98 -3.15
N LEU A 3 -3.48 -7.89 -1.90
CA LEU A 3 -3.16 -9.06 -1.09
C LEU A 3 -4.39 -9.92 -0.73
N PHE A 4 -5.59 -9.36 -0.71
CA PHE A 4 -6.83 -10.12 -0.56
C PHE A 4 -7.24 -10.80 -1.85
N GLU A 5 -7.25 -10.07 -2.95
CA GLU A 5 -7.64 -10.58 -4.27
C GLU A 5 -6.71 -11.70 -4.76
N THR A 6 -5.45 -11.68 -4.31
CA THR A 6 -4.45 -12.72 -4.61
C THR A 6 -4.36 -13.83 -3.56
N ASN A 7 -5.28 -13.86 -2.59
CA ASN A 7 -5.34 -14.83 -1.48
C ASN A 7 -4.07 -14.89 -0.60
N VAL A 8 -3.18 -13.89 -0.68
CA VAL A 8 -1.96 -13.84 0.16
C VAL A 8 -2.32 -13.74 1.64
N ILE A 9 -3.35 -12.96 1.99
CA ILE A 9 -3.80 -12.83 3.38
C ILE A 9 -4.29 -14.17 3.92
N ASP A 10 -5.10 -14.89 3.16
CA ASP A 10 -5.63 -16.20 3.58
C ASP A 10 -4.54 -17.25 3.69
N TYR A 11 -3.54 -17.19 2.78
CA TYR A 11 -2.36 -18.03 2.89
C TYR A 11 -1.57 -17.75 4.18
N LEU A 12 -1.38 -16.49 4.57
CA LEU A 12 -0.68 -16.12 5.80
C LEU A 12 -1.46 -16.50 7.07
N ARG A 13 -2.78 -16.64 6.98
CA ARG A 13 -3.67 -17.07 8.08
C ARG A 13 -3.69 -18.57 8.34
N ASN A 14 -2.96 -19.37 7.58
CA ASN A 14 -3.01 -20.84 7.65
C ASN A 14 -2.41 -21.45 8.93
N GLY A 15 -1.95 -20.64 9.87
CA GLY A 15 -1.39 -21.06 11.16
C GLY A 15 0.09 -21.48 11.13
N LYS A 16 0.73 -21.43 9.96
CA LYS A 16 2.18 -21.75 9.81
C LYS A 16 3.10 -20.56 10.12
N TYR A 17 2.53 -19.35 10.21
CA TYR A 17 3.26 -18.12 10.36
C TYR A 17 2.78 -17.35 11.60
N ASN A 18 3.68 -16.62 12.26
CA ASN A 18 3.32 -15.61 13.25
C ASN A 18 2.87 -14.35 12.50
N PHE A 19 1.63 -14.36 12.01
CA PHE A 19 1.10 -13.31 11.17
C PHE A 19 0.57 -12.15 12.00
N LEU A 20 1.18 -10.97 11.85
CA LEU A 20 0.69 -9.71 12.41
C LEU A 20 -0.48 -9.19 11.56
N ASP A 21 -1.66 -9.77 11.79
CA ASP A 21 -2.86 -9.51 10.98
C ASP A 21 -3.59 -8.26 11.48
N ARG A 22 -3.45 -7.17 10.75
CA ARG A 22 -4.16 -5.91 11.01
C ARG A 22 -5.64 -5.92 10.61
N TYR A 23 -6.12 -6.99 10.05
CA TYR A 23 -7.50 -7.15 9.58
C TYR A 23 -8.33 -8.07 10.48
N GLN A 24 -7.83 -8.42 11.64
CA GLN A 24 -8.59 -9.15 12.64
C GLN A 24 -9.80 -8.31 13.10
N ALA A 25 -10.90 -9.00 13.39
CA ALA A 25 -12.07 -8.35 13.95
C ALA A 25 -11.77 -7.76 15.35
N ASN A 26 -12.43 -6.65 15.68
CA ASN A 26 -12.41 -6.02 17.00
C ASN A 26 -11.05 -5.47 17.48
N LEU A 27 -10.11 -5.20 16.57
CA LEU A 27 -8.88 -4.48 16.92
C LEU A 27 -9.20 -3.04 17.33
N SER A 28 -8.72 -2.64 18.50
CA SER A 28 -8.74 -1.24 18.92
C SER A 28 -7.74 -0.40 18.10
N THR A 29 -7.86 0.91 18.18
CA THR A 29 -6.88 1.83 17.56
C THR A 29 -5.46 1.60 18.10
N ASP A 30 -5.33 1.26 19.38
CA ASP A 30 -4.02 1.04 20.00
C ASP A 30 -3.44 -0.33 19.61
N ASP A 31 -4.26 -1.38 19.50
CA ASP A 31 -3.83 -2.67 18.93
C ASP A 31 -3.30 -2.50 17.50
N MET A 32 -3.99 -1.70 16.69
CA MET A 32 -3.55 -1.39 15.33
C MET A 32 -2.21 -0.67 15.31
N LYS A 33 -2.01 0.33 16.18
CA LYS A 33 -0.71 1.02 16.30
C LYS A 33 0.41 0.08 16.72
N GLU A 34 0.10 -0.84 17.63
CA GLU A 34 1.06 -1.85 18.09
C GLU A 34 1.45 -2.80 16.96
N ILE A 35 0.49 -3.31 16.20
CA ILE A 35 0.76 -4.13 15.00
C ILE A 35 1.68 -3.38 14.03
N TYR A 36 1.41 -2.09 13.76
CA TYR A 36 2.26 -1.31 12.87
C TYR A 36 3.69 -1.15 13.39
N ARG A 37 3.87 -0.94 14.69
CA ARG A 37 5.20 -0.87 15.31
C ARG A 37 5.91 -2.22 15.31
N LYS A 38 5.21 -3.30 15.67
CA LYS A 38 5.74 -4.66 15.66
C LYS A 38 6.16 -5.11 14.26
N SER A 39 5.49 -4.61 13.21
CA SER A 39 5.83 -4.96 11.83
C SER A 39 7.27 -4.59 11.45
N PHE A 40 7.91 -3.65 12.13
CA PHE A 40 9.31 -3.29 11.91
C PHE A 40 10.30 -4.39 12.32
N TYR A 41 9.91 -5.24 13.24
CA TYR A 41 10.72 -6.35 13.77
C TYR A 41 10.34 -7.71 13.17
N ALA A 42 9.43 -7.74 12.20
CA ALA A 42 9.03 -8.96 11.53
C ALA A 42 10.11 -9.43 10.55
N ASP A 43 10.13 -10.72 10.23
CA ASP A 43 11.05 -11.28 9.23
C ASP A 43 10.75 -10.78 7.81
N ALA A 44 9.46 -10.53 7.53
CA ALA A 44 9.02 -10.06 6.22
C ALA A 44 7.78 -9.15 6.31
N TYR A 45 7.71 -8.18 5.41
CA TYR A 45 6.55 -7.30 5.25
C TYR A 45 5.92 -7.47 3.88
N PHE A 46 4.66 -7.87 3.87
CA PHE A 46 3.88 -8.02 2.64
C PHE A 46 3.05 -6.78 2.38
N ALA A 47 3.16 -6.23 1.20
CA ALA A 47 2.40 -5.06 0.78
C ALA A 47 2.12 -5.07 -0.73
N SER A 48 1.51 -4.01 -1.21
CA SER A 48 1.45 -3.62 -2.61
C SER A 48 1.87 -2.16 -2.72
N THR A 49 2.06 -1.67 -3.93
CA THR A 49 2.35 -0.26 -4.23
C THR A 49 1.18 0.40 -4.96
N ASN A 50 1.14 1.73 -4.98
CA ASN A 50 0.15 2.45 -5.78
C ASN A 50 0.52 2.47 -7.26
N ALA A 51 1.81 2.58 -7.59
CA ALA A 51 2.31 2.45 -8.94
C ALA A 51 3.78 2.00 -8.96
N VAL A 52 4.19 1.39 -10.06
CA VAL A 52 5.59 1.06 -10.40
C VAL A 52 5.87 1.68 -11.77
N THR A 53 6.91 2.50 -11.87
CA THR A 53 7.33 3.02 -13.18
C THR A 53 8.08 1.97 -13.99
N GLU A 54 8.16 2.14 -15.31
CA GLU A 54 8.97 1.29 -16.19
C GLU A 54 10.45 1.27 -15.78
N ASN A 55 10.93 2.31 -15.08
CA ASN A 55 12.27 2.37 -14.50
C ASN A 55 12.41 1.65 -13.14
N GLY A 56 11.33 1.02 -12.64
CA GLY A 56 11.32 0.30 -11.38
C GLY A 56 11.15 1.18 -10.12
N GLU A 57 10.78 2.44 -10.28
CA GLU A 57 10.51 3.34 -9.15
C GLU A 57 9.14 3.04 -8.55
N LEU A 58 9.05 3.00 -7.21
CA LEU A 58 7.80 2.72 -6.51
C LEU A 58 7.19 4.03 -5.99
N TYR A 59 5.99 4.35 -6.45
CA TYR A 59 5.24 5.50 -5.99
C TYR A 59 4.12 5.07 -5.03
N ASN A 60 4.06 5.68 -3.86
CA ASN A 60 3.10 5.35 -2.82
C ASN A 60 2.51 6.59 -2.17
N VAL A 61 1.23 6.50 -1.81
CA VAL A 61 0.52 7.53 -1.05
C VAL A 61 -0.20 6.89 0.12
N ASP A 62 0.10 7.36 1.33
CA ASP A 62 -0.46 6.88 2.59
C ASP A 62 -1.22 7.99 3.33
N GLY A 63 -2.03 7.59 4.29
CA GLY A 63 -2.75 8.51 5.19
C GLY A 63 -2.05 8.68 6.54
N ASN A 64 -1.38 7.65 7.03
CA ASN A 64 -0.68 7.65 8.33
C ASN A 64 0.80 7.24 8.18
N GLY A 65 1.29 7.08 6.97
CA GLY A 65 2.66 6.67 6.71
C GLY A 65 3.05 5.26 7.17
N ASN A 66 2.15 4.51 7.81
CA ASN A 66 2.47 3.23 8.44
C ASN A 66 2.95 2.17 7.45
N ARG A 67 2.36 2.11 6.26
CA ARG A 67 2.77 1.18 5.20
C ARG A 67 4.13 1.56 4.63
N VAL A 68 4.27 2.80 4.21
CA VAL A 68 5.52 3.28 3.60
C VAL A 68 6.67 3.31 4.60
N ALA A 69 6.44 3.58 5.88
CA ALA A 69 7.48 3.50 6.92
C ALA A 69 8.06 2.08 7.02
N ALA A 70 7.19 1.04 7.04
CA ALA A 70 7.64 -0.36 7.02
C ALA A 70 8.37 -0.71 5.72
N MET A 71 7.94 -0.20 4.57
CA MET A 71 8.63 -0.38 3.29
C MET A 71 10.01 0.29 3.29
N LEU A 72 10.13 1.51 3.85
CA LEU A 72 11.37 2.29 3.86
C LEU A 72 12.41 1.71 4.81
N TYR A 73 12.03 1.45 6.06
CA TYR A 73 12.96 1.04 7.12
C TYR A 73 12.40 -0.04 8.07
N GLY A 74 11.48 -0.85 7.63
CA GLY A 74 10.98 -1.98 8.43
C GLY A 74 11.82 -3.25 8.22
N PRO A 75 11.19 -4.41 8.05
CA PRO A 75 11.84 -5.72 7.98
C PRO A 75 12.93 -5.84 6.92
N ASP A 76 13.80 -6.82 7.12
CA ASP A 76 14.87 -7.17 6.18
C ASP A 76 14.34 -7.69 4.84
N LYS A 77 13.08 -8.10 4.80
CA LYS A 77 12.40 -8.48 3.55
C LYS A 77 11.09 -7.73 3.40
N VAL A 78 10.95 -7.05 2.27
CA VAL A 78 9.72 -6.41 1.82
C VAL A 78 9.28 -7.07 0.53
N ILE A 79 8.09 -7.67 0.55
CA ILE A 79 7.52 -8.39 -0.58
C ILE A 79 6.32 -7.62 -1.09
N LEU A 80 6.43 -7.07 -2.29
CA LEU A 80 5.39 -6.30 -2.95
C LEU A 80 4.72 -7.15 -4.02
N VAL A 81 3.43 -7.40 -3.85
CA VAL A 81 2.60 -8.09 -4.86
C VAL A 81 1.90 -7.03 -5.70
N VAL A 82 2.11 -7.05 -7.00
CA VAL A 82 1.73 -5.95 -7.90
C VAL A 82 1.06 -6.50 -9.14
N GLY A 83 -0.20 -6.12 -9.38
CA GLY A 83 -0.86 -6.39 -10.66
C GLY A 83 -0.30 -5.50 -11.78
N VAL A 84 -0.30 -5.99 -13.02
CA VAL A 84 0.21 -5.24 -14.19
C VAL A 84 -0.51 -3.91 -14.43
N ASN A 85 -1.74 -3.76 -13.93
CA ASN A 85 -2.49 -2.50 -13.95
C ASN A 85 -1.85 -1.35 -13.16
N LYS A 86 -0.78 -1.62 -12.42
CA LYS A 86 -0.03 -0.60 -11.63
C LYS A 86 1.27 -0.18 -12.27
N ILE A 87 1.65 -0.79 -13.40
CA ILE A 87 2.81 -0.37 -14.17
C ILE A 87 2.44 0.90 -14.93
N VAL A 88 3.28 1.90 -14.81
CA VAL A 88 3.13 3.21 -15.45
C VAL A 88 4.45 3.63 -16.09
N LYS A 89 4.39 4.50 -17.06
CA LYS A 89 5.56 4.95 -17.81
C LYS A 89 6.58 5.67 -16.92
N ASP A 90 6.10 6.65 -16.13
CA ASP A 90 6.95 7.53 -15.34
C ASP A 90 6.24 8.04 -14.06
N ILE A 91 6.91 8.90 -13.32
CA ILE A 91 6.40 9.47 -12.06
C ILE A 91 5.18 10.36 -12.30
N ASN A 92 5.08 11.07 -13.42
CA ASN A 92 3.93 11.92 -13.71
C ASN A 92 2.68 11.05 -13.90
N GLU A 93 2.83 9.94 -14.63
CA GLU A 93 1.73 8.98 -14.78
C GLU A 93 1.38 8.29 -13.47
N ALA A 94 2.36 7.99 -12.60
CA ALA A 94 2.12 7.46 -11.26
C ALA A 94 1.28 8.43 -10.40
N ILE A 95 1.60 9.73 -10.45
CA ILE A 95 0.85 10.79 -9.76
C ILE A 95 -0.58 10.87 -10.31
N ASN A 96 -0.73 10.87 -11.63
CA ASN A 96 -2.05 10.91 -12.28
C ASN A 96 -2.87 9.67 -11.93
N ARG A 97 -2.29 8.47 -12.01
CA ARG A 97 -2.93 7.24 -11.60
C ARG A 97 -3.44 7.30 -10.15
N ASN A 98 -2.64 7.86 -9.24
CA ASN A 98 -3.08 8.03 -7.87
C ASN A 98 -4.30 8.97 -7.76
N LYS A 99 -4.31 10.07 -8.50
CA LYS A 99 -5.42 11.05 -8.49
C LYS A 99 -6.69 10.50 -9.12
N GLU A 100 -6.57 9.78 -10.21
CA GLU A 100 -7.70 9.30 -11.00
C GLU A 100 -8.27 7.98 -10.48
N ILE A 101 -7.43 7.10 -9.95
CA ILE A 101 -7.80 5.73 -9.61
C ILE A 101 -7.63 5.46 -8.11
N CYS A 102 -6.39 5.57 -7.57
CA CYS A 102 -6.12 5.02 -6.24
C CYS A 102 -6.81 5.80 -5.12
N ALA A 103 -6.71 7.13 -5.13
CA ALA A 103 -7.27 7.97 -4.08
C ALA A 103 -8.80 7.90 -4.04
N PRO A 104 -9.54 8.08 -5.17
CA PRO A 104 -11.00 7.94 -5.17
C PRO A 104 -11.47 6.54 -4.74
N ALA A 105 -10.86 5.50 -5.26
CA ALA A 105 -11.24 4.12 -4.91
C ALA A 105 -10.99 3.82 -3.43
N ASN A 106 -9.85 4.27 -2.89
CA ASN A 106 -9.50 4.03 -1.49
C ASN A 106 -10.37 4.83 -0.51
N THR A 107 -10.66 6.10 -0.81
CA THR A 107 -11.54 6.93 0.02
C THR A 107 -12.97 6.40 0.04
N LYS A 108 -13.48 5.90 -1.10
CA LYS A 108 -14.78 5.24 -1.19
C LYS A 108 -14.81 3.97 -0.35
N ARG A 109 -13.79 3.10 -0.47
CA ARG A 109 -13.67 1.86 0.30
C ARG A 109 -13.63 2.10 1.82
N LEU A 110 -12.97 3.19 2.25
CA LEU A 110 -12.84 3.56 3.67
C LEU A 110 -13.98 4.45 4.17
N SER A 111 -14.99 4.72 3.32
CA SER A 111 -16.12 5.61 3.64
C SER A 111 -15.66 6.98 4.15
N CYS A 112 -14.58 7.52 3.57
CA CYS A 112 -14.04 8.81 3.95
C CYS A 112 -14.98 9.95 3.52
N LYS A 113 -15.07 10.99 4.35
CA LYS A 113 -15.82 12.22 4.03
C LYS A 113 -14.93 13.18 3.23
N THR A 114 -14.62 12.81 1.99
CA THR A 114 -13.76 13.60 1.07
C THR A 114 -14.50 13.85 -0.25
N PRO A 115 -14.18 14.94 -0.97
CA PRO A 115 -14.80 15.20 -2.27
C PRO A 115 -14.67 14.04 -3.26
N CYS A 116 -13.49 13.43 -3.36
CA CYS A 116 -13.24 12.34 -4.30
C CYS A 116 -13.99 11.03 -3.96
N ALA A 117 -14.39 10.81 -2.71
CA ALA A 117 -15.24 9.68 -2.34
C ALA A 117 -16.63 9.75 -2.97
N SER A 118 -17.15 10.98 -3.16
CA SER A 118 -18.47 11.24 -3.76
C SER A 118 -18.40 11.52 -5.25
N THR A 119 -17.41 12.29 -5.72
CA THR A 119 -17.31 12.70 -7.15
C THR A 119 -16.55 11.70 -8.02
N GLY A 120 -15.74 10.80 -7.41
CA GLY A 120 -14.83 9.92 -8.14
C GLY A 120 -13.58 10.61 -8.69
N GLN A 121 -13.36 11.91 -8.42
CA GLN A 121 -12.24 12.68 -8.93
C GLN A 121 -11.46 13.35 -7.81
N CYS A 122 -10.13 13.27 -7.86
CA CYS A 122 -9.27 13.95 -6.91
C CYS A 122 -9.26 15.47 -7.19
N MET A 123 -9.52 16.25 -6.13
CA MET A 123 -9.50 17.72 -6.16
C MET A 123 -8.34 18.28 -5.33
N ASP A 124 -7.37 17.47 -4.95
CA ASP A 124 -6.27 17.82 -4.04
C ASP A 124 -6.75 18.58 -2.79
N CYS A 125 -7.77 18.05 -2.15
CA CYS A 125 -8.53 18.70 -1.10
C CYS A 125 -7.75 18.85 0.21
N SER A 126 -8.12 19.84 1.02
CA SER A 126 -7.68 20.00 2.42
C SER A 126 -8.73 19.48 3.41
N SER A 127 -9.53 18.48 3.00
CA SER A 127 -10.58 17.92 3.85
C SER A 127 -9.99 17.29 5.12
N PRO A 128 -10.63 17.45 6.30
CA PRO A 128 -10.21 16.77 7.53
C PRO A 128 -10.20 15.24 7.41
N GLY A 129 -10.97 14.67 6.50
CA GLY A 129 -11.02 13.25 6.20
C GLY A 129 -10.00 12.78 5.14
N ARG A 130 -9.09 13.66 4.70
CA ARG A 130 -8.07 13.32 3.70
C ARG A 130 -7.19 12.18 4.16
N ILE A 131 -6.94 11.22 3.27
CA ILE A 131 -6.05 10.08 3.48
C ILE A 131 -4.87 10.07 2.50
N CYS A 132 -4.63 11.13 1.77
CA CYS A 132 -3.49 11.30 0.86
C CYS A 132 -2.54 12.31 1.50
N CYS A 133 -1.80 11.87 2.55
CA CYS A 133 -0.98 12.76 3.38
C CYS A 133 0.51 12.57 3.13
N GLU A 134 0.98 11.32 3.04
CA GLU A 134 2.38 11.01 2.84
C GLU A 134 2.61 10.49 1.41
N TYR A 135 3.40 11.22 0.66
CA TYR A 135 3.80 10.91 -0.72
C TYR A 135 5.23 10.40 -0.72
N THR A 136 5.43 9.15 -1.16
CA THR A 136 6.72 8.49 -1.10
C THR A 136 7.13 7.97 -2.46
N LEU A 137 8.35 8.32 -2.88
CA LEU A 137 9.01 7.79 -4.05
C LEU A 137 10.24 7.00 -3.64
N ILE A 138 10.24 5.70 -3.91
CA ILE A 138 11.40 4.82 -3.70
C ILE A 138 12.03 4.59 -5.06
N LYS A 139 13.14 5.27 -5.33
CA LYS A 139 13.86 5.14 -6.60
C LYS A 139 14.81 3.97 -6.62
N ARG A 140 15.36 3.60 -5.46
CA ARG A 140 16.40 2.59 -5.38
C ARG A 140 16.45 1.99 -3.98
N GLN A 141 16.73 0.69 -3.89
CA GLN A 141 17.00 0.02 -2.62
C GLN A 141 18.52 -0.20 -2.46
N ARG A 142 19.07 0.34 -1.38
CA ARG A 142 20.52 0.23 -1.10
C ARG A 142 20.92 -1.19 -0.72
N THR A 143 20.09 -1.87 0.07
CA THR A 143 20.35 -3.24 0.53
C THR A 143 19.84 -4.23 -0.50
N ALA A 144 20.75 -4.93 -1.16
CA ALA A 144 20.40 -5.93 -2.15
C ALA A 144 19.54 -7.06 -1.52
N GLY A 145 18.51 -7.48 -2.25
CA GLY A 145 17.62 -8.57 -1.80
C GLY A 145 16.66 -8.20 -0.67
N ARG A 146 16.61 -6.94 -0.21
CA ARG A 146 15.61 -6.54 0.79
C ARG A 146 14.23 -6.38 0.19
N MET A 147 14.12 -5.76 -0.97
CA MET A 147 12.83 -5.49 -1.61
C MET A 147 12.62 -6.39 -2.81
N HIS A 148 11.51 -7.12 -2.82
CA HIS A 148 11.10 -8.02 -3.89
C HIS A 148 9.78 -7.53 -4.46
N VAL A 149 9.74 -7.30 -5.77
CA VAL A 149 8.51 -6.93 -6.49
C VAL A 149 8.08 -8.13 -7.34
N ILE A 150 6.91 -8.68 -7.01
CA ILE A 150 6.31 -9.82 -7.72
C ILE A 150 5.20 -9.27 -8.58
N PHE A 151 5.40 -9.29 -9.90
CA PHE A 151 4.38 -8.90 -10.87
C PHE A 151 3.45 -10.07 -11.17
N LEU A 152 2.16 -9.78 -11.17
CA LEU A 152 1.12 -10.71 -11.59
C LEU A 152 0.55 -10.21 -12.91
N ASN A 153 0.43 -11.10 -13.89
CA ASN A 153 -0.03 -10.78 -15.25
C ASN A 153 -1.57 -10.59 -15.33
N GLU A 154 -2.15 -10.01 -14.30
CA GLU A 154 -3.57 -9.68 -14.18
C GLU A 154 -3.76 -8.37 -13.41
N ASN A 155 -4.96 -7.81 -13.47
CA ASN A 155 -5.31 -6.60 -12.75
C ASN A 155 -5.69 -6.93 -11.30
N PHE A 156 -4.91 -6.45 -10.34
CA PHE A 156 -5.18 -6.63 -8.91
C PHE A 156 -5.09 -5.32 -8.13
N GLY A 157 -6.13 -5.05 -7.36
CA GLY A 157 -6.27 -3.82 -6.60
C GLY A 157 -6.42 -2.58 -7.50
N TYR A 158 -6.33 -1.42 -6.88
CA TYR A 158 -6.37 -0.11 -7.57
C TYR A 158 -5.10 0.67 -7.37
#